data_bbd0eb89bba3e2f3641d624625760117
#
_entry.id   bbd0eb89bba3e2f3641d624625760117
#
_cell.length_a   1.000
_cell.length_b   1.000
_cell.length_c   1.000
_cell.angle_alpha   90.00
_cell.angle_beta   90.00
_cell.angle_gamma   90.00
#
_symmetry.space_group_name_H-M   'P 1'
#
loop_
_entity.id
_entity.type
_entity.pdbx_description
1 polymer ?
#
loop_
_entity_poly.entity_id
_entity_poly.type
_entity_poly.pdbx_seq_one_letter_code
_entity_poly.pdbx_strand_id
1 'polypeptide(L)'
;MATHKLLTLVTLVLTSALSWSPVRAETLKVDDELTVYYQVTGNGQIPIVFVPGWTMSTKVFDKQMAHFAQSTKYRFYTFDPRGQGMSTKTEGGHFYEQHGRDLHNFLSRLGLKHVVLGGWSYGGFDVLAYIREYGADNVRALIMIDAAPKSLGANNRTEWVWFSRDDADGSRRAYTMDTLLNRKKMDKNFVGWMLENPTLAKVAYLSTICDQTPGTIAALTNETGAYEDYEPDLAALEGKLPLLFSVRQDMGAPARKWAAEHTPSATVISFGKHLNFWERSDQFNAGLDRFLGTVH
;
A
#
# COMPACT_ATOMS: atom_id res chain seq x y z
N MET A 1 -21.22 -74.88 15.73
CA MET A 1 -21.38 -73.88 14.65
C MET A 1 -21.16 -72.51 15.25
N ALA A 2 -20.00 -71.94 15.08
CA ALA A 2 -19.64 -70.59 15.60
C ALA A 2 -19.66 -69.61 14.45
N THR A 3 -20.58 -68.65 14.50
CA THR A 3 -20.72 -67.58 13.50
C THR A 3 -19.80 -66.41 13.88
N HIS A 4 -18.75 -66.21 13.11
CA HIS A 4 -17.88 -65.00 13.19
C HIS A 4 -18.60 -63.83 12.51
N LYS A 5 -18.91 -62.79 13.29
CA LYS A 5 -19.32 -61.47 12.76
C LYS A 5 -18.09 -60.67 12.43
N LEU A 6 -17.89 -60.39 11.15
CA LEU A 6 -16.87 -59.48 10.67
C LEU A 6 -17.35 -58.03 10.92
N LEU A 7 -16.64 -57.29 11.74
CA LEU A 7 -16.85 -55.84 11.92
C LEU A 7 -16.00 -55.12 10.88
N THR A 8 -16.66 -54.51 9.88
CA THR A 8 -15.99 -53.63 8.89
C THR A 8 -15.84 -52.21 9.46
N LEU A 9 -14.62 -51.85 9.79
CA LEU A 9 -14.30 -50.48 10.24
C LEU A 9 -14.23 -49.57 9.00
N VAL A 10 -15.20 -48.69 8.83
CA VAL A 10 -15.17 -47.64 7.81
C VAL A 10 -14.38 -46.44 8.34
N THR A 11 -13.14 -46.28 7.89
CA THR A 11 -12.32 -45.12 8.23
C THR A 11 -12.76 -43.97 7.31
N LEU A 12 -13.45 -42.99 7.91
CA LEU A 12 -13.83 -41.73 7.26
C LEU A 12 -12.58 -40.85 7.14
N VAL A 13 -11.94 -40.80 5.97
CA VAL A 13 -10.87 -39.85 5.67
C VAL A 13 -11.52 -38.51 5.38
N LEU A 14 -11.52 -37.60 6.36
CA LEU A 14 -11.85 -36.18 6.14
C LEU A 14 -10.69 -35.53 5.37
N THR A 15 -10.79 -35.47 4.06
CA THR A 15 -9.94 -34.60 3.25
C THR A 15 -10.42 -33.15 3.47
N SER A 16 -9.69 -32.41 4.30
CA SER A 16 -9.82 -30.96 4.32
C SER A 16 -9.40 -30.42 2.95
N ALA A 17 -10.37 -30.09 2.10
CA ALA A 17 -10.10 -29.36 0.87
C ALA A 17 -9.52 -28.00 1.31
N LEU A 18 -8.22 -27.79 1.08
CA LEU A 18 -7.62 -26.45 1.14
C LEU A 18 -8.38 -25.61 0.10
N SER A 19 -9.28 -24.75 0.57
CA SER A 19 -10.01 -23.83 -0.31
C SER A 19 -9.07 -22.72 -0.74
N TRP A 20 -8.42 -22.91 -1.88
CA TRP A 20 -7.69 -21.82 -2.51
C TRP A 20 -8.70 -20.77 -2.99
N SER A 21 -8.62 -19.55 -2.44
CA SER A 21 -9.38 -18.41 -2.94
C SER A 21 -8.58 -17.75 -4.05
N PRO A 22 -9.01 -17.89 -5.31
CA PRO A 22 -8.34 -17.22 -6.40
C PRO A 22 -8.40 -15.69 -6.18
N VAL A 23 -7.39 -14.98 -6.67
CA VAL A 23 -7.45 -13.53 -6.77
C VAL A 23 -8.64 -13.16 -7.66
N ARG A 24 -9.58 -12.39 -7.12
CA ARG A 24 -10.72 -11.85 -7.88
C ARG A 24 -10.43 -10.41 -8.23
N ALA A 25 -10.67 -10.06 -9.48
CA ALA A 25 -10.55 -8.72 -10.02
C ALA A 25 -11.96 -8.19 -10.30
N GLU A 26 -12.27 -7.03 -9.77
CA GLU A 26 -13.61 -6.45 -9.82
C GLU A 26 -13.53 -4.93 -10.05
N THR A 27 -14.66 -4.30 -10.33
CA THR A 27 -14.79 -2.85 -10.41
C THR A 27 -15.88 -2.37 -9.46
N LEU A 28 -15.70 -1.17 -8.91
CA LEU A 28 -16.66 -0.57 -7.98
C LEU A 28 -16.84 0.91 -8.32
N LYS A 29 -18.07 1.31 -8.58
CA LYS A 29 -18.41 2.74 -8.68
C LYS A 29 -18.42 3.35 -7.28
N VAL A 30 -17.43 4.21 -6.98
CA VAL A 30 -17.26 4.84 -5.66
C VAL A 30 -17.92 6.21 -5.60
N ASP A 31 -17.93 6.94 -6.72
CA ASP A 31 -18.69 8.19 -6.89
C ASP A 31 -19.23 8.30 -8.32
N ASP A 32 -19.78 9.47 -8.70
CA ASP A 32 -20.39 9.64 -10.03
C ASP A 32 -19.36 9.66 -11.16
N GLU A 33 -18.11 10.05 -10.89
CA GLU A 33 -17.03 10.19 -11.86
C GLU A 33 -16.05 9.01 -11.82
N LEU A 34 -15.99 8.29 -10.68
CA LEU A 34 -14.94 7.30 -10.43
C LEU A 34 -15.50 5.89 -10.25
N THR A 35 -15.09 5.01 -11.15
CA THR A 35 -15.14 3.56 -10.96
C THR A 35 -13.72 3.06 -10.71
N VAL A 36 -13.46 2.49 -9.53
CA VAL A 36 -12.17 1.90 -9.20
C VAL A 36 -12.10 0.43 -9.62
N TYR A 37 -10.94 0.02 -10.12
CA TYR A 37 -10.57 -1.37 -10.26
C TYR A 37 -9.92 -1.83 -8.96
N TYR A 38 -10.26 -3.02 -8.47
CA TYR A 38 -9.65 -3.59 -7.28
C TYR A 38 -9.46 -5.10 -7.40
N GLN A 39 -8.59 -5.62 -6.56
CA GLN A 39 -8.34 -7.04 -6.42
C GLN A 39 -8.57 -7.46 -4.98
N VAL A 40 -9.07 -8.69 -4.79
CA VAL A 40 -9.31 -9.26 -3.47
C VAL A 40 -8.95 -10.75 -3.45
N THR A 41 -8.40 -11.20 -2.31
CA THR A 41 -8.07 -12.60 -2.05
C THR A 41 -8.23 -12.94 -0.56
N GLY A 42 -8.21 -14.22 -0.23
CA GLY A 42 -8.45 -14.70 1.13
C GLY A 42 -9.93 -14.73 1.52
N ASN A 43 -10.26 -15.53 2.57
CA ASN A 43 -11.64 -15.78 3.01
C ASN A 43 -11.91 -15.30 4.45
N GLY A 44 -10.94 -14.59 5.06
CA GLY A 44 -11.04 -14.14 6.44
C GLY A 44 -12.05 -13.02 6.66
N GLN A 45 -12.33 -12.76 7.94
CA GLN A 45 -13.24 -11.72 8.36
C GLN A 45 -12.55 -10.35 8.57
N ILE A 46 -11.23 -10.34 8.73
CA ILE A 46 -10.47 -9.10 8.95
C ILE A 46 -10.01 -8.55 7.60
N PRO A 47 -10.53 -7.41 7.14
CA PRO A 47 -10.08 -6.80 5.91
C PRO A 47 -8.72 -6.12 6.10
N ILE A 48 -7.81 -6.39 5.16
CA ILE A 48 -6.57 -5.63 4.97
C ILE A 48 -6.73 -4.88 3.65
N VAL A 49 -6.49 -3.59 3.62
CA VAL A 49 -6.58 -2.75 2.41
C VAL A 49 -5.26 -2.03 2.20
N PHE A 50 -4.58 -2.32 1.08
CA PHE A 50 -3.33 -1.63 0.72
C PHE A 50 -3.53 -0.74 -0.50
N VAL A 51 -3.01 0.49 -0.40
CA VAL A 51 -3.06 1.51 -1.46
C VAL A 51 -1.69 1.61 -2.11
N PRO A 52 -1.57 1.44 -3.45
CA PRO A 52 -0.30 1.57 -4.17
C PRO A 52 0.15 3.03 -4.25
N GLY A 53 1.46 3.21 -4.48
CA GLY A 53 2.06 4.52 -4.64
C GLY A 53 1.81 5.18 -5.99
N TRP A 54 2.43 6.33 -6.17
CA TRP A 54 2.35 7.16 -7.37
C TRP A 54 2.59 6.37 -8.66
N THR A 55 1.68 6.52 -9.63
CA THR A 55 1.66 5.83 -10.94
C THR A 55 1.59 4.31 -10.90
N MET A 56 1.48 3.70 -9.72
CA MET A 56 1.43 2.26 -9.57
C MET A 56 -0.02 1.75 -9.47
N SER A 57 -0.20 0.45 -9.51
CA SER A 57 -1.51 -0.20 -9.48
C SER A 57 -1.50 -1.41 -8.53
N THR A 58 -2.65 -2.04 -8.39
CA THR A 58 -2.84 -3.31 -7.65
C THR A 58 -1.77 -4.36 -7.96
N LYS A 59 -1.19 -4.33 -9.17
CA LYS A 59 -0.18 -5.29 -9.62
C LYS A 59 1.11 -5.31 -8.81
N VAL A 60 1.45 -4.22 -8.09
CA VAL A 60 2.65 -4.20 -7.24
C VAL A 60 2.49 -5.04 -5.98
N PHE A 61 1.25 -5.40 -5.60
CA PHE A 61 0.96 -6.23 -4.44
C PHE A 61 0.71 -7.72 -4.78
N ASP A 62 1.15 -8.20 -5.94
CA ASP A 62 0.98 -9.59 -6.38
C ASP A 62 1.52 -10.61 -5.37
N LYS A 63 2.63 -10.29 -4.69
CA LYS A 63 3.25 -11.13 -3.65
C LYS A 63 2.40 -11.18 -2.37
N GLN A 64 1.79 -10.06 -1.98
CA GLN A 64 0.89 -10.00 -0.83
C GLN A 64 -0.44 -10.68 -1.17
N MET A 65 -0.95 -10.51 -2.40
CA MET A 65 -2.12 -11.26 -2.89
C MET A 65 -1.90 -12.77 -2.79
N ALA A 66 -0.73 -13.27 -3.23
CA ALA A 66 -0.38 -14.68 -3.13
C ALA A 66 -0.24 -15.14 -1.66
N HIS A 67 0.37 -14.31 -0.80
CA HIS A 67 0.56 -14.60 0.62
C HIS A 67 -0.78 -14.79 1.36
N PHE A 68 -1.77 -13.94 1.09
CA PHE A 68 -3.07 -14.02 1.75
C PHE A 68 -4.09 -14.94 1.05
N ALA A 69 -3.75 -15.56 -0.10
CA ALA A 69 -4.70 -16.34 -0.90
C ALA A 69 -5.36 -17.51 -0.14
N GLN A 70 -4.67 -18.08 0.83
CA GLN A 70 -5.20 -19.18 1.65
C GLN A 70 -5.57 -18.74 3.08
N SER A 71 -5.55 -17.43 3.36
CA SER A 71 -5.85 -16.93 4.68
C SER A 71 -7.34 -17.12 5.03
N THR A 72 -7.59 -17.75 6.17
CA THR A 72 -8.93 -17.88 6.76
C THR A 72 -9.20 -16.79 7.82
N LYS A 73 -8.17 -16.03 8.21
CA LYS A 73 -8.27 -14.92 9.17
C LYS A 73 -8.43 -13.58 8.47
N TYR A 74 -7.68 -13.37 7.38
CA TYR A 74 -7.62 -12.10 6.66
C TYR A 74 -8.23 -12.21 5.27
N ARG A 75 -8.79 -11.08 4.80
CA ARG A 75 -9.19 -10.83 3.41
C ARG A 75 -8.44 -9.61 2.92
N PHE A 76 -7.56 -9.81 1.94
CA PHE A 76 -6.67 -8.78 1.44
C PHE A 76 -7.24 -8.11 0.20
N TYR A 77 -7.30 -6.80 0.24
CA TYR A 77 -7.79 -5.91 -0.82
C TYR A 77 -6.69 -4.97 -1.25
N THR A 78 -6.67 -4.63 -2.52
CA THR A 78 -5.93 -3.50 -3.06
C THR A 78 -6.72 -2.92 -4.23
N PHE A 79 -6.69 -1.62 -4.44
CA PHE A 79 -7.39 -0.96 -5.55
C PHE A 79 -6.46 0.02 -6.26
N ASP A 80 -6.76 0.29 -7.53
CA ASP A 80 -6.07 1.31 -8.31
C ASP A 80 -6.65 2.68 -7.94
N PRO A 81 -5.86 3.64 -7.41
CA PRO A 81 -6.34 4.97 -7.10
C PRO A 81 -6.90 5.71 -8.33
N ARG A 82 -7.63 6.80 -8.10
CA ARG A 82 -8.14 7.71 -9.12
C ARG A 82 -7.06 8.04 -10.16
N GLY A 83 -7.38 7.82 -11.44
CA GLY A 83 -6.45 8.11 -12.54
C GLY A 83 -5.33 7.10 -12.76
N GLN A 84 -5.12 6.14 -11.86
CA GLN A 84 -4.07 5.13 -11.96
C GLN A 84 -4.60 3.77 -12.45
N GLY A 85 -3.69 2.90 -12.89
CA GLY A 85 -3.98 1.51 -13.24
C GLY A 85 -5.18 1.36 -14.18
N MET A 86 -6.14 0.55 -13.79
CA MET A 86 -7.38 0.26 -14.53
C MET A 86 -8.59 1.10 -14.05
N SER A 87 -8.40 1.95 -13.04
CA SER A 87 -9.45 2.87 -12.57
C SER A 87 -9.70 4.00 -13.56
N THR A 88 -10.88 4.64 -13.44
CA THR A 88 -11.29 5.76 -14.31
C THR A 88 -10.24 6.86 -14.34
N LYS A 89 -9.92 7.34 -15.54
CA LYS A 89 -9.05 8.50 -15.78
C LYS A 89 -9.91 9.75 -15.74
N THR A 90 -10.19 10.24 -14.53
CA THR A 90 -11.01 11.43 -14.30
C THR A 90 -10.28 12.70 -14.75
N GLU A 91 -11.02 13.76 -15.10
CA GLU A 91 -10.43 15.05 -15.46
C GLU A 91 -9.85 15.78 -14.23
N GLY A 92 -10.45 15.58 -13.06
CA GLY A 92 -10.06 16.25 -11.82
C GLY A 92 -9.95 15.32 -10.61
N GLY A 93 -9.67 15.92 -9.45
CA GLY A 93 -9.58 15.19 -8.17
C GLY A 93 -8.21 14.55 -7.92
N HIS A 94 -7.17 14.98 -8.61
CA HIS A 94 -5.82 14.42 -8.47
C HIS A 94 -5.01 15.09 -7.36
N PHE A 95 -5.57 15.07 -6.15
CA PHE A 95 -4.98 15.58 -4.91
C PHE A 95 -5.41 14.69 -3.73
N TYR A 96 -4.62 14.66 -2.66
CA TYR A 96 -4.71 13.59 -1.67
C TYR A 96 -5.96 13.65 -0.78
N GLU A 97 -6.54 14.83 -0.53
CA GLU A 97 -7.83 14.92 0.16
C GLU A 97 -8.95 14.24 -0.65
N GLN A 98 -8.93 14.36 -2.00
CA GLN A 98 -9.89 13.63 -2.82
C GLN A 98 -9.62 12.14 -2.82
N HIS A 99 -8.35 11.71 -2.87
CA HIS A 99 -7.99 10.30 -2.75
C HIS A 99 -8.41 9.71 -1.39
N GLY A 100 -8.31 10.49 -0.30
CA GLY A 100 -8.83 10.10 1.02
C GLY A 100 -10.35 9.87 0.99
N ARG A 101 -11.10 10.74 0.31
CA ARG A 101 -12.55 10.57 0.09
C ARG A 101 -12.88 9.35 -0.79
N ASP A 102 -12.09 9.10 -1.83
CA ASP A 102 -12.24 7.91 -2.68
C ASP A 102 -12.03 6.62 -1.88
N LEU A 103 -11.00 6.60 -1.01
CA LEU A 103 -10.75 5.49 -0.09
C LEU A 103 -11.92 5.29 0.89
N HIS A 104 -12.46 6.38 1.48
CA HIS A 104 -13.64 6.32 2.33
C HIS A 104 -14.83 5.69 1.59
N ASN A 105 -15.10 6.13 0.37
CA ASN A 105 -16.19 5.62 -0.45
C ASN A 105 -15.96 4.14 -0.80
N PHE A 106 -14.73 3.74 -1.14
CA PHE A 106 -14.37 2.35 -1.39
C PHE A 106 -14.68 1.45 -0.18
N LEU A 107 -14.20 1.84 1.02
CA LEU A 107 -14.45 1.10 2.25
C LEU A 107 -15.94 1.01 2.56
N SER A 108 -16.66 2.12 2.44
CA SER A 108 -18.09 2.22 2.75
C SER A 108 -18.94 1.40 1.80
N ARG A 109 -18.69 1.45 0.49
CA ARG A 109 -19.44 0.72 -0.54
C ARG A 109 -19.27 -0.79 -0.42
N LEU A 110 -18.07 -1.25 0.00
CA LEU A 110 -17.80 -2.66 0.28
C LEU A 110 -18.21 -3.10 1.70
N GLY A 111 -18.66 -2.17 2.54
CA GLY A 111 -19.04 -2.45 3.92
C GLY A 111 -17.88 -2.90 4.79
N LEU A 112 -16.64 -2.51 4.45
CA LEU A 112 -15.43 -2.90 5.19
C LEU A 112 -15.34 -2.12 6.49
N LYS A 113 -15.24 -2.86 7.61
CA LYS A 113 -15.18 -2.32 8.97
C LYS A 113 -13.93 -2.79 9.68
N HIS A 114 -13.41 -1.92 10.57
CA HIS A 114 -12.22 -2.20 11.37
C HIS A 114 -11.06 -2.74 10.54
N VAL A 115 -10.73 -2.01 9.47
CA VAL A 115 -9.75 -2.43 8.46
C VAL A 115 -8.31 -2.28 8.97
N VAL A 116 -7.45 -3.22 8.61
CA VAL A 116 -5.99 -2.98 8.62
C VAL A 116 -5.68 -2.19 7.36
N LEU A 117 -5.26 -0.93 7.52
CA LEU A 117 -5.07 -0.02 6.42
C LEU A 117 -3.58 0.18 6.16
N GLY A 118 -3.16 0.11 4.90
CA GLY A 118 -1.77 0.33 4.55
C GLY A 118 -1.62 1.15 3.27
N GLY A 119 -0.57 1.96 3.22
CA GLY A 119 -0.22 2.72 2.03
C GLY A 119 1.27 2.63 1.72
N TRP A 120 1.59 2.37 0.46
CA TRP A 120 2.95 2.38 -0.03
C TRP A 120 3.27 3.71 -0.70
N SER A 121 4.44 4.31 -0.33
CA SER A 121 4.88 5.56 -0.96
C SER A 121 3.80 6.65 -0.81
N TYR A 122 3.42 7.32 -1.89
CA TYR A 122 2.32 8.30 -1.89
C TYR A 122 0.93 7.68 -1.61
N GLY A 123 0.75 6.37 -1.73
CA GLY A 123 -0.43 5.70 -1.19
C GLY A 123 -0.57 5.83 0.33
N GLY A 124 0.53 6.13 1.04
CA GLY A 124 0.51 6.55 2.43
C GLY A 124 -0.21 7.87 2.65
N PHE A 125 -0.11 8.81 1.71
CA PHE A 125 -0.86 10.07 1.77
C PHE A 125 -2.36 9.86 1.54
N ASP A 126 -2.76 8.95 0.63
CA ASP A 126 -4.17 8.58 0.45
C ASP A 126 -4.77 8.11 1.79
N VAL A 127 -4.02 7.27 2.51
CA VAL A 127 -4.43 6.71 3.80
C VAL A 127 -4.45 7.78 4.91
N LEU A 128 -3.45 8.65 4.97
CA LEU A 128 -3.37 9.71 5.97
C LEU A 128 -4.41 10.81 5.70
N ALA A 129 -4.70 11.13 4.44
CA ALA A 129 -5.80 12.02 4.06
C ALA A 129 -7.16 11.46 4.48
N TYR A 130 -7.38 10.14 4.31
CA TYR A 130 -8.56 9.48 4.85
C TYR A 130 -8.66 9.66 6.38
N ILE A 131 -7.57 9.42 7.11
CA ILE A 131 -7.55 9.55 8.58
C ILE A 131 -7.80 10.98 9.00
N ARG A 132 -7.21 11.97 8.34
CA ARG A 132 -7.42 13.41 8.60
C ARG A 132 -8.89 13.80 8.48
N GLU A 133 -9.59 13.32 7.45
CA GLU A 133 -10.97 13.74 7.18
C GLU A 133 -12.01 12.90 7.95
N TYR A 134 -11.77 11.59 8.13
CA TYR A 134 -12.77 10.65 8.68
C TYR A 134 -12.39 10.04 10.03
N GLY A 135 -11.19 10.35 10.54
CA GLY A 135 -10.69 9.75 11.78
C GLY A 135 -10.23 8.31 11.63
N ALA A 136 -9.84 7.70 12.74
CA ALA A 136 -9.28 6.35 12.79
C ALA A 136 -10.25 5.27 13.33
N ASP A 137 -11.51 5.59 13.62
CA ASP A 137 -12.46 4.68 14.29
C ASP A 137 -12.73 3.40 13.49
N ASN A 138 -12.64 3.49 12.15
CA ASN A 138 -12.79 2.33 11.26
C ASN A 138 -11.46 1.62 10.96
N VAL A 139 -10.34 2.07 11.57
CA VAL A 139 -9.00 1.51 11.34
C VAL A 139 -8.59 0.66 12.53
N ARG A 140 -8.24 -0.60 12.29
CA ARG A 140 -7.75 -1.54 13.30
C ARG A 140 -6.24 -1.41 13.54
N ALA A 141 -5.49 -1.14 12.48
CA ALA A 141 -4.05 -0.92 12.50
C ALA A 141 -3.63 -0.15 11.23
N LEU A 142 -2.55 0.61 11.31
CA LEU A 142 -1.98 1.35 10.19
C LEU A 142 -0.60 0.81 9.81
N ILE A 143 -0.36 0.67 8.50
CA ILE A 143 0.90 0.19 7.94
C ILE A 143 1.41 1.21 6.91
N MET A 144 2.51 1.89 7.24
CA MET A 144 3.21 2.78 6.30
C MET A 144 4.33 1.99 5.63
N ILE A 145 4.18 1.75 4.31
CA ILE A 145 5.13 0.95 3.52
C ILE A 145 5.99 1.92 2.71
N ASP A 146 7.21 2.12 3.16
CA ASP A 146 8.16 3.09 2.63
C ASP A 146 7.48 4.42 2.24
N ALA A 147 6.74 4.96 3.21
CA ALA A 147 5.94 6.17 3.11
C ALA A 147 6.33 7.11 4.26
N ALA A 148 6.81 8.29 3.92
CA ALA A 148 7.09 9.34 4.91
C ALA A 148 5.80 10.11 5.24
N PRO A 149 5.65 10.62 6.48
CA PRO A 149 4.43 11.32 6.88
C PRO A 149 4.28 12.70 6.23
N LYS A 150 5.37 13.28 5.73
CA LYS A 150 5.36 14.56 4.99
C LYS A 150 6.39 14.57 3.86
N SER A 151 6.17 15.45 2.90
CA SER A 151 7.05 15.55 1.73
C SER A 151 8.31 16.36 2.01
N LEU A 152 8.22 17.50 2.67
CA LEU A 152 9.32 18.47 2.80
C LEU A 152 9.85 18.55 4.22
N GLY A 153 11.17 18.47 4.37
CA GLY A 153 11.88 18.73 5.62
C GLY A 153 13.15 19.54 5.40
N ALA A 154 13.91 19.79 6.45
CA ALA A 154 15.19 20.49 6.32
C ALA A 154 16.24 19.60 5.63
N ASN A 155 16.23 18.29 5.92
CA ASN A 155 17.23 17.37 5.34
C ASN A 155 16.68 15.94 5.29
N ASN A 156 16.41 15.44 4.08
CA ASN A 156 15.86 14.09 3.85
C ASN A 156 16.84 12.93 4.17
N ARG A 157 18.08 13.22 4.56
CA ARG A 157 19.03 12.19 5.07
C ARG A 157 18.93 11.99 6.58
N THR A 158 18.37 12.98 7.29
CA THR A 158 18.27 12.97 8.76
C THR A 158 16.85 13.05 9.27
N GLU A 159 15.90 13.43 8.40
CA GLU A 159 14.48 13.49 8.68
C GLU A 159 13.73 12.46 7.82
N TRP A 160 12.60 11.96 8.35
CA TRP A 160 11.74 11.03 7.63
C TRP A 160 10.79 11.81 6.70
N VAL A 161 11.36 12.27 5.58
CA VAL A 161 10.71 13.08 4.56
C VAL A 161 11.17 12.66 3.16
N TRP A 162 10.42 13.04 2.12
CA TRP A 162 10.79 12.71 0.75
C TRP A 162 11.90 13.63 0.21
N PHE A 163 11.80 14.92 0.47
CA PHE A 163 12.67 15.94 -0.15
C PHE A 163 13.25 16.88 0.91
N SER A 164 14.50 17.29 0.68
CA SER A 164 15.08 18.44 1.39
C SER A 164 14.53 19.73 0.80
N ARG A 165 14.19 20.68 1.65
CA ARG A 165 13.58 21.96 1.22
C ARG A 165 14.49 22.76 0.29
N ASP A 166 15.79 22.73 0.52
CA ASP A 166 16.76 23.46 -0.31
C ASP A 166 16.91 22.86 -1.72
N ASP A 167 16.66 21.54 -1.87
CA ASP A 167 16.76 20.85 -3.18
C ASP A 167 15.40 20.80 -3.92
N ALA A 168 14.32 21.18 -3.23
CA ALA A 168 12.97 20.84 -3.68
C ALA A 168 12.52 21.59 -4.94
N ASP A 169 12.75 22.89 -5.03
CA ASP A 169 12.11 23.69 -6.09
C ASP A 169 12.64 23.39 -7.48
N GLY A 170 13.95 23.29 -7.64
CA GLY A 170 14.57 22.93 -8.92
C GLY A 170 14.31 21.49 -9.31
N SER A 171 14.46 20.56 -8.37
CA SER A 171 14.29 19.12 -8.59
C SER A 171 12.83 18.75 -8.89
N ARG A 172 11.86 19.32 -8.18
CA ARG A 172 10.44 19.04 -8.39
C ARG A 172 9.96 19.54 -9.73
N ARG A 173 10.28 20.80 -10.08
CA ARG A 173 9.93 21.33 -11.39
C ARG A 173 10.50 20.51 -12.54
N ALA A 174 11.77 20.10 -12.42
CA ALA A 174 12.41 19.24 -13.41
C ALA A 174 11.71 17.88 -13.49
N TYR A 175 11.35 17.29 -12.34
CA TYR A 175 10.66 16.00 -12.27
C TYR A 175 9.25 16.09 -12.89
N THR A 176 8.48 17.13 -12.57
CA THR A 176 7.16 17.39 -13.16
C THR A 176 7.27 17.59 -14.68
N MET A 177 8.23 18.39 -15.14
CA MET A 177 8.45 18.60 -16.56
C MET A 177 8.91 17.33 -17.28
N ASP A 178 9.79 16.53 -16.69
CA ASP A 178 10.19 15.23 -17.25
C ASP A 178 9.02 14.23 -17.29
N THR A 179 8.14 14.26 -16.30
CA THR A 179 6.91 13.46 -16.30
C THR A 179 6.00 13.80 -17.48
N LEU A 180 5.95 15.07 -17.88
CA LEU A 180 5.13 15.53 -19.01
C LEU A 180 5.81 15.34 -20.38
N LEU A 181 7.11 15.58 -20.46
CA LEU A 181 7.82 15.70 -21.73
C LEU A 181 8.64 14.45 -22.08
N ASN A 182 9.15 13.74 -21.07
CA ASN A 182 10.09 12.63 -21.21
C ASN A 182 9.60 11.36 -20.50
N ARG A 183 8.28 11.13 -20.43
CA ARG A 183 7.61 10.14 -19.60
C ARG A 183 8.30 8.77 -19.58
N LYS A 184 8.56 8.17 -20.74
CA LYS A 184 9.16 6.82 -20.80
C LYS A 184 10.55 6.74 -20.18
N LYS A 185 11.36 7.79 -20.32
CA LYS A 185 12.68 7.87 -19.70
C LYS A 185 12.57 8.04 -18.20
N MET A 186 11.67 8.92 -17.78
CA MET A 186 11.41 9.20 -16.38
C MET A 186 10.90 7.94 -15.65
N ASP A 187 9.92 7.21 -16.21
CA ASP A 187 9.40 5.97 -15.62
C ASP A 187 10.50 4.91 -15.45
N LYS A 188 11.37 4.74 -16.46
CA LYS A 188 12.51 3.81 -16.35
C LYS A 188 13.48 4.21 -15.24
N ASN A 189 13.78 5.49 -15.10
CA ASN A 189 14.67 6.00 -14.06
C ASN A 189 14.03 5.83 -12.69
N PHE A 190 12.75 6.16 -12.55
CA PHE A 190 11.98 6.00 -11.32
C PHE A 190 11.91 4.54 -10.89
N VAL A 191 11.53 3.65 -11.80
CA VAL A 191 11.49 2.20 -11.54
C VAL A 191 12.87 1.67 -11.18
N GLY A 192 13.92 2.09 -11.90
CA GLY A 192 15.30 1.70 -11.59
C GLY A 192 15.76 2.14 -10.20
N TRP A 193 15.33 3.33 -9.77
CA TRP A 193 15.62 3.83 -8.42
C TRP A 193 14.89 3.03 -7.33
N MET A 194 13.66 2.61 -7.56
CA MET A 194 12.86 1.83 -6.59
C MET A 194 13.46 0.45 -6.29
N LEU A 195 14.17 -0.15 -7.26
CA LEU A 195 14.65 -1.52 -7.20
C LEU A 195 16.05 -1.62 -6.57
N GLU A 196 16.24 -2.63 -5.74
CA GLU A 196 17.57 -3.01 -5.23
C GLU A 196 18.39 -3.71 -6.33
N ASN A 197 17.73 -4.56 -7.12
CA ASN A 197 18.34 -5.30 -8.22
C ASN A 197 17.58 -5.02 -9.54
N PRO A 198 17.81 -3.87 -10.20
CA PRO A 198 17.10 -3.50 -11.41
C PRO A 198 17.59 -4.34 -12.60
N THR A 199 16.84 -5.36 -12.97
CA THR A 199 17.03 -6.08 -14.23
C THR A 199 16.17 -5.46 -15.33
N LEU A 200 16.57 -5.65 -16.60
CA LEU A 200 15.79 -5.16 -17.74
C LEU A 200 14.34 -5.66 -17.70
N ALA A 201 14.13 -6.94 -17.32
CA ALA A 201 12.80 -7.53 -17.22
C ALA A 201 11.94 -6.86 -16.12
N LYS A 202 12.50 -6.64 -14.92
CA LYS A 202 11.80 -5.95 -13.82
C LYS A 202 11.46 -4.52 -14.20
N VAL A 203 12.43 -3.77 -14.76
CA VAL A 203 12.23 -2.38 -15.18
C VAL A 203 11.17 -2.31 -16.28
N ALA A 204 11.21 -3.19 -17.26
CA ALA A 204 10.20 -3.24 -18.33
C ALA A 204 8.81 -3.53 -17.77
N TYR A 205 8.67 -4.55 -16.92
CA TYR A 205 7.40 -4.91 -16.29
C TYR A 205 6.79 -3.76 -15.50
N LEU A 206 7.55 -3.18 -14.58
CA LEU A 206 7.05 -2.08 -13.73
C LEU A 206 6.78 -0.81 -14.52
N SER A 207 7.57 -0.52 -15.58
CA SER A 207 7.27 0.61 -16.47
C SER A 207 5.93 0.45 -17.19
N THR A 208 5.51 -0.80 -17.52
CA THR A 208 4.16 -1.01 -18.10
C THR A 208 3.03 -0.70 -17.12
N ILE A 209 3.30 -0.76 -15.81
CA ILE A 209 2.35 -0.34 -14.78
C ILE A 209 2.28 1.20 -14.74
N CYS A 210 3.43 1.89 -14.74
CA CYS A 210 3.48 3.35 -14.81
C CYS A 210 2.73 3.89 -16.03
N ASP A 211 2.88 3.26 -17.19
CA ASP A 211 2.24 3.66 -18.46
C ASP A 211 0.69 3.65 -18.39
N GLN A 212 0.09 2.98 -17.42
CA GLN A 212 -1.35 2.98 -17.21
C GLN A 212 -1.88 4.29 -16.59
N THR A 213 -1.00 5.16 -16.12
CA THR A 213 -1.35 6.48 -15.57
C THR A 213 -1.01 7.56 -16.59
N PRO A 214 -1.96 8.35 -17.09
CA PRO A 214 -1.68 9.47 -17.99
C PRO A 214 -0.64 10.45 -17.44
N GLY A 215 0.23 10.97 -18.28
CA GLY A 215 1.32 11.87 -17.86
C GLY A 215 0.85 13.12 -17.12
N THR A 216 -0.29 13.69 -17.53
CA THR A 216 -0.90 14.85 -16.86
C THR A 216 -1.37 14.52 -15.44
N ILE A 217 -2.01 13.35 -15.25
CA ILE A 217 -2.44 12.87 -13.93
C ILE A 217 -1.22 12.59 -13.06
N ALA A 218 -0.22 11.90 -13.61
CA ALA A 218 1.03 11.63 -12.89
C ALA A 218 1.73 12.92 -12.44
N ALA A 219 1.78 13.95 -13.31
CA ALA A 219 2.37 15.25 -12.98
C ALA A 219 1.57 15.96 -11.87
N LEU A 220 0.24 15.99 -11.95
CA LEU A 220 -0.61 16.62 -10.96
C LEU A 220 -0.51 15.95 -9.58
N THR A 221 -0.62 14.63 -9.51
CA THR A 221 -0.51 13.89 -8.24
C THR A 221 0.89 13.98 -7.63
N ASN A 222 1.96 14.04 -8.46
CA ASN A 222 3.29 14.30 -7.94
C ASN A 222 3.43 15.71 -7.38
N GLU A 223 2.91 16.72 -8.09
CA GLU A 223 2.99 18.11 -7.68
C GLU A 223 2.20 18.37 -6.38
N THR A 224 0.97 17.86 -6.27
CA THR A 224 0.19 17.98 -5.03
C THR A 224 0.85 17.22 -3.89
N GLY A 225 1.32 16.00 -4.11
CA GLY A 225 2.02 15.20 -3.10
C GLY A 225 3.29 15.84 -2.55
N ALA A 226 3.94 16.70 -3.35
CA ALA A 226 5.16 17.38 -2.91
C ALA A 226 4.95 18.39 -1.77
N TYR A 227 3.72 18.77 -1.47
CA TYR A 227 3.38 19.74 -0.39
C TYR A 227 2.65 19.11 0.78
N GLU A 228 2.38 17.78 0.74
CA GLU A 228 1.64 17.11 1.81
C GLU A 228 2.43 17.08 3.12
N ASP A 229 1.71 17.36 4.20
CA ASP A 229 2.18 17.24 5.58
C ASP A 229 1.07 16.62 6.44
N TYR A 230 1.23 15.34 6.74
CA TYR A 230 0.38 14.54 7.62
C TYR A 230 1.11 14.13 8.90
N GLU A 231 2.23 14.77 9.23
CA GLU A 231 3.00 14.47 10.43
C GLU A 231 2.15 14.61 11.71
N PRO A 232 1.33 15.68 11.87
CA PRO A 232 0.45 15.81 13.03
C PRO A 232 -0.62 14.70 13.10
N ASP A 233 -1.17 14.29 11.95
CA ASP A 233 -2.20 13.25 11.88
C ASP A 233 -1.65 11.88 12.26
N LEU A 234 -0.46 11.53 11.74
CA LEU A 234 0.20 10.28 12.09
C LEU A 234 0.63 10.25 13.56
N ALA A 235 1.20 11.35 14.08
CA ALA A 235 1.58 11.47 15.49
C ALA A 235 0.38 11.34 16.44
N ALA A 236 -0.78 11.86 16.05
CA ALA A 236 -2.01 11.78 16.83
C ALA A 236 -2.59 10.35 16.97
N LEU A 237 -2.03 9.36 16.26
CA LEU A 237 -2.43 7.96 16.36
C LEU A 237 -1.70 7.18 17.47
N GLU A 238 -0.69 7.76 18.11
CA GLU A 238 0.00 7.14 19.24
C GLU A 238 -0.99 6.72 20.33
N GLY A 239 -0.87 5.46 20.76
CA GLY A 239 -1.75 4.85 21.76
C GLY A 239 -3.20 4.60 21.33
N LYS A 240 -3.60 5.00 20.10
CA LYS A 240 -4.97 4.77 19.60
C LYS A 240 -5.09 3.49 18.79
N LEU A 241 -4.07 3.16 17.99
CA LEU A 241 -4.03 1.95 17.19
C LEU A 241 -2.59 1.47 16.95
N PRO A 242 -2.37 0.16 16.68
CA PRO A 242 -1.07 -0.36 16.33
C PRO A 242 -0.53 0.24 15.04
N LEU A 243 0.76 0.64 15.02
CA LEU A 243 1.44 1.23 13.89
C LEU A 243 2.63 0.38 13.45
N LEU A 244 2.75 0.13 12.14
CA LEU A 244 3.93 -0.49 11.51
C LEU A 244 4.50 0.46 10.45
N PHE A 245 5.78 0.80 10.59
CA PHE A 245 6.54 1.52 9.57
C PHE A 245 7.57 0.56 8.97
N SER A 246 7.31 0.11 7.75
CA SER A 246 8.22 -0.73 6.96
C SER A 246 8.90 0.14 5.92
N VAL A 247 10.12 0.57 6.20
CA VAL A 247 10.83 1.54 5.37
C VAL A 247 12.07 0.94 4.71
N ARG A 248 12.52 1.54 3.60
CA ARG A 248 13.80 1.19 2.97
C ARG A 248 14.97 1.43 3.92
N GLN A 249 16.10 0.77 3.66
CA GLN A 249 17.23 0.71 4.59
C GLN A 249 17.77 2.09 4.99
N ASP A 250 17.91 3.01 4.05
CA ASP A 250 18.44 4.37 4.28
C ASP A 250 17.48 5.29 5.04
N MET A 251 16.18 5.02 5.00
CA MET A 251 15.17 5.72 5.81
C MET A 251 14.99 5.13 7.20
N GLY A 252 15.64 4.00 7.50
CA GLY A 252 15.44 3.31 8.78
C GLY A 252 15.85 4.12 10.01
N ALA A 253 16.94 4.86 9.96
CA ALA A 253 17.38 5.70 11.08
C ALA A 253 16.49 6.96 11.26
N PRO A 254 16.18 7.73 10.21
CA PRO A 254 15.22 8.83 10.29
C PRO A 254 13.83 8.40 10.80
N ALA A 255 13.27 7.30 10.28
CA ALA A 255 11.96 6.81 10.71
C ALA A 255 11.94 6.36 12.17
N ARG A 256 12.99 5.66 12.65
CA ARG A 256 13.11 5.29 14.07
C ARG A 256 13.24 6.50 14.99
N LYS A 257 14.01 7.52 14.58
CA LYS A 257 14.14 8.76 15.34
C LYS A 257 12.78 9.44 15.46
N TRP A 258 12.08 9.63 14.34
CA TRP A 258 10.77 10.23 14.32
C TRP A 258 9.76 9.44 15.16
N ALA A 259 9.74 8.10 15.01
CA ALA A 259 8.86 7.25 15.79
C ALA A 259 9.12 7.35 17.30
N ALA A 260 10.37 7.38 17.73
CA ALA A 260 10.70 7.53 19.15
C ALA A 260 10.22 8.85 19.75
N GLU A 261 10.13 9.90 18.94
CA GLU A 261 9.69 11.24 19.36
C GLU A 261 8.16 11.39 19.31
N HIS A 262 7.46 10.73 18.37
CA HIS A 262 6.05 10.99 18.08
C HIS A 262 5.13 9.77 18.24
N THR A 263 5.64 8.55 18.01
CA THR A 263 4.85 7.31 18.09
C THR A 263 5.70 6.18 18.67
N PRO A 264 6.13 6.30 19.94
CA PRO A 264 7.09 5.35 20.55
C PRO A 264 6.58 3.91 20.63
N SER A 265 5.26 3.68 20.53
CA SER A 265 4.67 2.33 20.46
C SER A 265 4.75 1.69 19.07
N ALA A 266 5.12 2.46 18.02
CA ALA A 266 5.16 1.97 16.65
C ALA A 266 6.29 0.93 16.45
N THR A 267 5.98 -0.11 15.67
CA THR A 267 6.98 -1.04 15.17
C THR A 267 7.67 -0.46 13.93
N VAL A 268 9.00 -0.36 13.93
CA VAL A 268 9.76 0.11 12.77
C VAL A 268 10.69 -0.98 12.27
N ILE A 269 10.48 -1.43 11.02
CA ILE A 269 11.36 -2.35 10.32
C ILE A 269 11.98 -1.66 9.10
N SER A 270 13.25 -1.95 8.79
CA SER A 270 13.91 -1.32 7.65
C SER A 270 14.80 -2.32 6.91
N PHE A 271 14.63 -2.38 5.58
CA PHE A 271 15.41 -3.25 4.69
C PHE A 271 15.18 -2.88 3.22
N GLY A 272 16.10 -3.29 2.36
CA GLY A 272 15.97 -3.14 0.91
C GLY A 272 15.87 -1.69 0.44
N LYS A 273 15.21 -1.49 -0.70
CA LYS A 273 14.92 -0.19 -1.30
C LYS A 273 13.41 0.11 -1.30
N HIS A 274 12.99 1.07 -2.12
CA HIS A 274 11.62 1.59 -2.15
C HIS A 274 10.54 0.52 -2.43
N LEU A 275 10.88 -0.48 -3.25
CA LEU A 275 9.98 -1.61 -3.57
C LEU A 275 10.36 -2.88 -2.76
N ASN A 276 10.75 -2.71 -1.50
CA ASN A 276 11.23 -3.79 -0.64
C ASN A 276 10.19 -4.89 -0.39
N PHE A 277 8.93 -4.54 -0.25
CA PHE A 277 7.83 -5.48 -0.06
C PHE A 277 7.59 -6.40 -1.27
N TRP A 278 8.06 -6.01 -2.44
CA TRP A 278 7.98 -6.78 -3.67
C TRP A 278 9.25 -7.59 -3.94
N GLU A 279 10.44 -6.96 -3.80
CA GLU A 279 11.72 -7.65 -4.07
C GLU A 279 12.13 -8.60 -2.94
N ARG A 280 11.79 -8.27 -1.70
CA ARG A 280 12.06 -9.07 -0.50
C ARG A 280 10.75 -9.45 0.18
N SER A 281 9.80 -9.96 -0.63
CA SER A 281 8.42 -10.23 -0.20
C SER A 281 8.36 -11.16 1.01
N ASP A 282 9.20 -12.18 1.08
CA ASP A 282 9.21 -13.11 2.22
C ASP A 282 9.59 -12.40 3.53
N GLN A 283 10.59 -11.50 3.47
CA GLN A 283 11.01 -10.70 4.62
C GLN A 283 9.92 -9.71 5.06
N PHE A 284 9.29 -9.05 4.08
CA PHE A 284 8.17 -8.14 4.33
C PHE A 284 6.97 -8.88 4.93
N ASN A 285 6.53 -9.97 4.29
CA ASN A 285 5.36 -10.75 4.72
C ASN A 285 5.58 -11.34 6.13
N ALA A 286 6.79 -11.84 6.44
CA ALA A 286 7.11 -12.31 7.78
C ALA A 286 7.08 -11.18 8.83
N GLY A 287 7.50 -9.96 8.47
CA GLY A 287 7.36 -8.76 9.31
C GLY A 287 5.91 -8.36 9.53
N LEU A 288 5.14 -8.39 8.45
CA LEU A 288 3.71 -8.11 8.45
C LEU A 288 2.94 -9.11 9.33
N ASP A 289 3.21 -10.41 9.19
CA ASP A 289 2.56 -11.46 10.00
C ASP A 289 2.85 -11.30 11.49
N ARG A 290 4.10 -11.00 11.87
CA ARG A 290 4.44 -10.72 13.28
C ARG A 290 3.66 -9.52 13.82
N PHE A 291 3.57 -8.44 13.05
CA PHE A 291 2.80 -7.27 13.43
C PHE A 291 1.31 -7.58 13.55
N LEU A 292 0.72 -8.24 12.54
CA LEU A 292 -0.68 -8.64 12.55
C LEU A 292 -1.03 -9.61 13.71
N GLY A 293 -0.04 -10.36 14.20
CA GLY A 293 -0.18 -11.19 15.39
C GLY A 293 -0.37 -10.40 16.69
N THR A 294 0.01 -9.12 16.72
CA THR A 294 -0.17 -8.22 17.89
C THR A 294 -1.45 -7.39 17.79
N VAL A 295 -2.16 -7.43 16.65
CA VAL A 295 -3.38 -6.66 16.39
C VAL A 295 -4.59 -7.47 16.82
N HIS A 296 -5.32 -6.99 17.85
CA HIS A 296 -6.48 -7.66 18.50
C HIS A 296 -7.82 -7.06 18.07
#